data_bc407d81e48d77095e40acb520a71449
#
_entry.id   bc407d81e48d77095e40acb520a71449
#
_cell.length_a   1.000
_cell.length_b   1.000
_cell.length_c   1.000
_cell.angle_alpha   90.00
_cell.angle_beta   90.00
_cell.angle_gamma   90.00
#
_symmetry.space_group_name_H-M   'P 1'
#
loop_
_entity.id
_entity.type
_entity.pdbx_description
1 polymer ?
#
loop_
_entity_poly.entity_id
_entity_poly.type
_entity_poly.pdbx_seq_one_letter_code
_entity_poly.pdbx_strand_id
1 'polypeptide(L)'
;MQFDTSGLQLQSIAGNSGKAFKGLRSDGTPVFVKYEMPPIVSALAREQITPPVLSANREVGVGQRVEQEWLNGRTLTRHDMGKKQVRQILMRMHFSRILLNQALQLNYTYQEPQDLVRKWQEEAPSRLAQNTYLQSVCEDLLANLPVFRQEVATFVHGDLHHKNWVETNSGLVYLTDWETACITDRMLDVAYLLTHYIPRVGWESWLKEYGYKYNRTVLNKVYWYGQLGYLNQIAKHVESYNMEAANQEIYALRLFRANYYKEA
;
A
#
# COMPACT_ATOMS: atom_id res chain seq x y z
N MET A 1 22.43 -23.60 -4.49
CA MET A 1 22.47 -22.35 -5.30
C MET A 1 21.73 -22.64 -6.58
N GLN A 2 20.75 -21.84 -6.90
CA GLN A 2 19.93 -22.02 -8.10
C GLN A 2 20.25 -20.87 -9.06
N PHE A 3 20.59 -21.19 -10.30
CA PHE A 3 20.77 -20.19 -11.35
C PHE A 3 19.44 -20.05 -12.09
N ASP A 4 19.06 -18.82 -12.42
CA ASP A 4 17.91 -18.56 -13.26
C ASP A 4 18.28 -18.66 -14.78
N THR A 5 17.28 -18.51 -15.66
CA THR A 5 17.44 -18.54 -17.10
C THR A 5 18.34 -17.43 -17.65
N SER A 6 18.60 -16.37 -16.88
CA SER A 6 19.50 -15.27 -17.24
C SER A 6 20.94 -15.45 -16.73
N GLY A 7 21.22 -16.56 -16.04
CA GLY A 7 22.53 -16.85 -15.45
C GLY A 7 22.80 -16.12 -14.11
N LEU A 8 21.78 -15.50 -13.50
CA LEU A 8 21.88 -14.92 -12.17
C LEU A 8 21.89 -16.02 -11.08
N GLN A 9 22.80 -15.88 -10.14
CA GLN A 9 22.77 -16.66 -8.92
C GLN A 9 21.73 -16.09 -7.97
N LEU A 10 20.63 -16.83 -7.70
CA LEU A 10 19.50 -16.39 -6.88
C LEU A 10 19.59 -16.91 -5.46
N GLN A 11 19.39 -16.02 -4.50
CA GLN A 11 19.20 -16.31 -3.08
C GLN A 11 17.79 -15.81 -2.67
N SER A 12 16.95 -16.70 -2.14
CA SER A 12 15.62 -16.33 -1.65
C SER A 12 15.72 -15.29 -0.52
N ILE A 13 14.85 -14.29 -0.59
CA ILE A 13 14.68 -13.29 0.47
C ILE A 13 13.46 -13.70 1.28
N ALA A 14 13.56 -13.61 2.60
CA ALA A 14 12.44 -13.85 3.49
C ALA A 14 11.28 -12.86 3.19
N GLY A 15 10.12 -13.40 2.86
CA GLY A 15 8.90 -12.65 2.53
C GLY A 15 7.73 -13.60 2.29
N ASN A 16 6.51 -13.07 2.33
CA ASN A 16 5.28 -13.88 2.27
C ASN A 16 5.02 -14.57 0.91
N SER A 17 5.59 -14.06 -0.18
CA SER A 17 5.27 -14.59 -1.53
C SER A 17 6.23 -15.68 -2.02
N GLY A 18 7.41 -15.82 -1.45
CA GLY A 18 8.44 -16.74 -1.97
C GLY A 18 8.95 -16.41 -3.39
N LYS A 19 8.55 -15.27 -3.96
CA LYS A 19 8.83 -14.85 -5.34
C LYS A 19 9.91 -13.77 -5.45
N ALA A 20 10.52 -13.36 -4.32
CA ALA A 20 11.53 -12.32 -4.25
C ALA A 20 12.91 -12.90 -3.92
N PHE A 21 13.92 -12.45 -4.65
CA PHE A 21 15.29 -12.96 -4.57
C PHE A 21 16.31 -11.82 -4.61
N LYS A 22 17.44 -12.05 -3.93
CA LYS A 22 18.69 -11.34 -4.20
C LYS A 22 19.42 -12.08 -5.32
N GLY A 23 19.63 -11.41 -6.45
CA GLY A 23 20.44 -11.92 -7.56
C GLY A 23 21.85 -11.37 -7.48
N LEU A 24 22.84 -12.16 -7.92
CA LEU A 24 24.20 -11.70 -8.16
C LEU A 24 24.53 -11.85 -9.63
N ARG A 25 24.92 -10.77 -10.29
CA ARG A 25 25.43 -10.77 -11.66
C ARG A 25 26.84 -11.36 -11.71
N SER A 26 27.33 -11.70 -12.88
CA SER A 26 28.68 -12.26 -13.07
C SER A 26 29.81 -11.32 -12.63
N ASP A 27 29.56 -10.01 -12.62
CA ASP A 27 30.48 -8.98 -12.09
C ASP A 27 30.36 -8.76 -10.58
N GLY A 28 29.53 -9.54 -9.88
CA GLY A 28 29.28 -9.42 -8.45
C GLY A 28 28.26 -8.35 -8.06
N THR A 29 27.65 -7.63 -9.03
CA THR A 29 26.65 -6.59 -8.76
C THR A 29 25.37 -7.23 -8.23
N PRO A 30 24.90 -6.84 -7.02
CA PRO A 30 23.65 -7.35 -6.50
C PRO A 30 22.45 -6.67 -7.17
N VAL A 31 21.39 -7.45 -7.41
CA VAL A 31 20.11 -7.00 -7.93
C VAL A 31 18.96 -7.59 -7.12
N PHE A 32 17.82 -6.89 -7.07
CA PHE A 32 16.57 -7.43 -6.57
C PHE A 32 15.81 -8.05 -7.74
N VAL A 33 15.38 -9.29 -7.59
CA VAL A 33 14.58 -10.01 -8.61
C VAL A 33 13.25 -10.41 -8.01
N LYS A 34 12.15 -10.04 -8.65
CA LYS A 34 10.81 -10.48 -8.23
C LYS A 34 10.05 -11.00 -9.46
N TYR A 35 9.45 -12.18 -9.29
CA TYR A 35 8.53 -12.78 -10.25
C TYR A 35 7.10 -12.31 -9.98
N GLU A 36 6.27 -12.30 -11.04
CA GLU A 36 4.87 -11.83 -10.98
C GLU A 36 4.69 -10.39 -10.46
N MET A 37 5.71 -9.54 -10.65
CA MET A 37 5.60 -8.14 -10.28
C MET A 37 4.60 -7.42 -11.19
N PRO A 38 3.73 -6.53 -10.64
CA PRO A 38 2.76 -5.80 -11.45
C PRO A 38 3.43 -4.98 -12.55
N PRO A 39 2.91 -4.97 -13.79
CA PRO A 39 3.52 -4.28 -14.94
C PRO A 39 3.72 -2.78 -14.75
N ILE A 40 2.91 -2.15 -13.90
CA ILE A 40 2.96 -0.72 -13.58
C ILE A 40 4.30 -0.30 -12.94
N VAL A 41 5.05 -1.23 -12.35
CA VAL A 41 6.30 -0.96 -11.62
C VAL A 41 7.32 -0.22 -12.49
N SER A 42 7.39 -0.53 -13.80
CA SER A 42 8.26 0.20 -14.73
C SER A 42 7.90 1.68 -14.86
N ALA A 43 6.61 2.03 -14.77
CA ALA A 43 6.16 3.42 -14.77
C ALA A 43 6.47 4.12 -13.44
N LEU A 44 6.25 3.43 -12.34
CA LEU A 44 6.55 3.93 -10.99
C LEU A 44 8.06 4.21 -10.81
N ALA A 45 8.91 3.36 -11.40
CA ALA A 45 10.36 3.58 -11.39
C ALA A 45 10.77 4.84 -12.17
N ARG A 46 10.15 5.11 -13.33
CA ARG A 46 10.37 6.35 -14.09
C ARG A 46 9.97 7.61 -13.31
N GLU A 47 8.93 7.51 -12.49
CA GLU A 47 8.49 8.58 -11.58
C GLU A 47 9.30 8.62 -10.26
N GLN A 48 10.34 7.78 -10.12
CA GLN A 48 11.18 7.68 -8.91
C GLN A 48 10.36 7.41 -7.63
N ILE A 49 9.32 6.60 -7.73
CA ILE A 49 8.47 6.20 -6.61
C ILE A 49 8.92 4.86 -6.06
N THR A 50 9.32 3.95 -6.93
CA THR A 50 9.87 2.62 -6.61
C THR A 50 11.32 2.52 -7.09
N PRO A 51 12.11 1.55 -6.62
CA PRO A 51 13.50 1.39 -7.05
C PRO A 51 13.64 1.30 -8.57
N PRO A 52 14.76 1.79 -9.15
CA PRO A 52 15.01 1.72 -10.58
C PRO A 52 14.86 0.30 -11.13
N VAL A 53 14.13 0.16 -12.24
CA VAL A 53 13.99 -1.11 -12.98
C VAL A 53 15.15 -1.23 -13.96
N LEU A 54 15.91 -2.31 -13.84
CA LEU A 54 17.06 -2.62 -14.70
C LEU A 54 16.64 -3.47 -15.90
N SER A 55 15.71 -4.42 -15.69
CA SER A 55 15.10 -5.20 -16.74
C SER A 55 13.70 -5.67 -16.34
N ALA A 56 12.84 -5.85 -17.33
CA ALA A 56 11.50 -6.40 -17.15
C ALA A 56 11.17 -7.32 -18.34
N ASN A 57 11.13 -8.62 -18.10
CA ASN A 57 10.93 -9.63 -19.11
C ASN A 57 9.74 -10.51 -18.74
N ARG A 58 9.02 -11.00 -19.74
CA ARG A 58 7.97 -12.00 -19.56
C ARG A 58 8.54 -13.38 -19.86
N GLU A 59 8.59 -14.24 -18.85
CA GLU A 59 9.03 -15.61 -18.99
C GLU A 59 7.83 -16.54 -19.18
N VAL A 60 7.92 -17.45 -20.16
CA VAL A 60 6.86 -18.42 -20.45
C VAL A 60 6.69 -19.36 -19.25
N GLY A 61 5.47 -19.47 -18.73
CA GLY A 61 5.15 -20.35 -17.59
C GLY A 61 5.47 -19.77 -16.19
N VAL A 62 6.17 -18.62 -16.11
CA VAL A 62 6.59 -18.02 -14.84
C VAL A 62 5.98 -16.62 -14.62
N GLY A 63 5.52 -15.96 -15.71
CA GLY A 63 4.96 -14.61 -15.63
C GLY A 63 5.99 -13.49 -15.85
N GLN A 64 5.70 -12.32 -15.32
CA GLN A 64 6.58 -11.16 -15.45
C GLN A 64 7.70 -11.24 -14.41
N ARG A 65 8.95 -11.27 -14.89
CA ARG A 65 10.15 -11.17 -14.08
C ARG A 65 10.71 -9.76 -14.18
N VAL A 66 10.94 -9.12 -13.04
CA VAL A 66 11.50 -7.77 -12.96
C VAL A 66 12.80 -7.80 -12.16
N GLU A 67 13.83 -7.19 -12.70
CA GLU A 67 15.05 -6.86 -11.97
C GLU A 67 15.03 -5.38 -11.60
N GLN A 68 15.29 -5.10 -10.34
CA GLN A 68 15.48 -3.76 -9.82
C GLN A 68 16.86 -3.62 -9.21
N GLU A 69 17.31 -2.38 -9.06
CA GLU A 69 18.51 -2.08 -8.31
C GLU A 69 18.41 -2.61 -6.88
N TRP A 70 19.47 -3.27 -6.40
CA TRP A 70 19.56 -3.67 -5.00
C TRP A 70 19.78 -2.44 -4.13
N LEU A 71 18.86 -2.14 -3.25
CA LEU A 71 18.97 -0.98 -2.36
C LEU A 71 19.80 -1.33 -1.12
N ASN A 72 20.90 -0.61 -0.94
CA ASN A 72 21.63 -0.58 0.33
C ASN A 72 20.96 0.45 1.25
N GLY A 73 20.24 -0.02 2.26
CA GLY A 73 19.46 0.84 3.13
C GLY A 73 18.72 0.06 4.21
N ARG A 74 17.69 0.67 4.76
CA ARG A 74 16.82 0.08 5.78
C ARG A 74 15.33 0.30 5.44
N THR A 75 14.48 -0.54 5.94
CA THR A 75 13.05 -0.27 5.97
C THR A 75 12.75 0.90 6.92
N LEU A 76 11.71 1.68 6.62
CA LEU A 76 11.26 2.72 7.52
C LEU A 76 10.69 2.12 8.81
N THR A 77 10.81 2.87 9.89
CA THR A 77 10.13 2.59 11.14
C THR A 77 8.76 3.29 11.17
N ARG A 78 7.90 2.94 12.13
CA ARG A 78 6.63 3.66 12.34
C ARG A 78 6.82 5.17 12.52
N HIS A 79 7.90 5.58 13.19
CA HIS A 79 8.23 7.00 13.42
C HIS A 79 8.61 7.72 12.13
N ASP A 80 9.30 7.05 11.21
CA ASP A 80 9.73 7.63 9.94
C ASP A 80 8.57 7.97 8.99
N MET A 81 7.38 7.38 9.20
CA MET A 81 6.22 7.58 8.32
C MET A 81 5.68 9.02 8.33
N GLY A 82 6.04 9.82 9.32
CA GLY A 82 5.77 11.27 9.36
C GLY A 82 6.72 12.13 8.51
N LYS A 83 7.77 11.55 7.91
CA LYS A 83 8.76 12.30 7.12
C LYS A 83 8.13 12.98 5.90
N LYS A 84 8.65 14.16 5.56
CA LYS A 84 8.24 14.91 4.36
C LYS A 84 8.39 14.09 3.07
N GLN A 85 9.44 13.26 2.98
CA GLN A 85 9.69 12.41 1.80
C GLN A 85 8.55 11.42 1.56
N VAL A 86 7.99 10.80 2.60
CA VAL A 86 6.83 9.89 2.48
C VAL A 86 5.66 10.63 1.84
N ARG A 87 5.31 11.81 2.36
CA ARG A 87 4.23 12.64 1.80
C ARG A 87 4.52 13.07 0.36
N GLN A 88 5.75 13.45 0.05
CA GLN A 88 6.14 13.86 -1.30
C GLN A 88 6.01 12.72 -2.32
N ILE A 89 6.37 11.48 -1.96
CA ILE A 89 6.20 10.31 -2.82
C ILE A 89 4.71 10.04 -3.06
N LEU A 90 3.88 10.09 -2.01
CA LEU A 90 2.43 9.95 -2.16
C LEU A 90 1.84 11.03 -3.06
N MET A 91 2.25 12.29 -2.89
CA MET A 91 1.78 13.37 -3.76
C MET A 91 2.20 13.14 -5.21
N ARG A 92 3.45 12.73 -5.46
CA ARG A 92 3.96 12.40 -6.80
C ARG A 92 3.11 11.30 -7.45
N MET A 93 2.82 10.23 -6.73
CA MET A 93 1.99 9.12 -7.20
C MET A 93 0.54 9.57 -7.46
N HIS A 94 -0.10 10.16 -6.48
CA HIS A 94 -1.53 10.47 -6.53
C HIS A 94 -1.87 11.60 -7.51
N PHE A 95 -0.94 12.50 -7.82
CA PHE A 95 -1.16 13.59 -8.77
C PHE A 95 -0.61 13.31 -10.16
N SER A 96 0.03 12.15 -10.39
CA SER A 96 0.57 11.77 -11.70
C SER A 96 -0.54 11.30 -12.63
N ARG A 97 -0.89 12.13 -13.62
CA ARG A 97 -1.77 11.74 -14.72
C ARG A 97 -1.14 10.68 -15.62
N ILE A 98 0.17 10.66 -15.69
CA ILE A 98 0.93 9.64 -16.45
C ILE A 98 0.71 8.27 -15.85
N LEU A 99 0.85 8.12 -14.52
CA LEU A 99 0.63 6.86 -13.84
C LEU A 99 -0.82 6.39 -13.95
N LEU A 100 -1.80 7.29 -13.79
CA LEU A 100 -3.20 6.95 -13.95
C LEU A 100 -3.49 6.42 -15.36
N ASN A 101 -3.03 7.13 -16.41
CA ASN A 101 -3.23 6.70 -17.79
C ASN A 101 -2.54 5.36 -18.08
N GLN A 102 -1.34 5.15 -17.55
CA GLN A 102 -0.63 3.88 -17.72
C GLN A 102 -1.32 2.73 -16.97
N ALA A 103 -1.84 2.97 -15.78
CA ALA A 103 -2.63 1.98 -15.06
C ALA A 103 -3.88 1.56 -15.86
N LEU A 104 -4.60 2.53 -16.44
CA LEU A 104 -5.76 2.24 -17.30
C LEU A 104 -5.36 1.43 -18.55
N GLN A 105 -4.23 1.75 -19.20
CA GLN A 105 -3.71 0.97 -20.33
C GLN A 105 -3.29 -0.46 -19.93
N LEU A 106 -2.95 -0.68 -18.67
CA LEU A 106 -2.63 -1.99 -18.11
C LEU A 106 -3.85 -2.72 -17.54
N ASN A 107 -5.06 -2.26 -17.89
CA ASN A 107 -6.36 -2.81 -17.47
C ASN A 107 -6.65 -2.74 -15.96
N TYR A 108 -6.04 -1.80 -15.23
CA TYR A 108 -6.54 -1.46 -13.91
C TYR A 108 -7.91 -0.79 -14.04
N THR A 109 -8.86 -1.24 -13.24
CA THR A 109 -10.22 -0.70 -13.21
C THR A 109 -10.42 0.23 -12.03
N TYR A 110 -11.39 1.13 -12.14
CA TYR A 110 -11.82 1.93 -11.01
C TYR A 110 -12.45 1.04 -9.94
N GLN A 111 -12.00 1.23 -8.70
CA GLN A 111 -12.58 0.59 -7.53
C GLN A 111 -13.38 1.65 -6.77
N GLU A 112 -14.70 1.47 -6.69
CA GLU A 112 -15.55 2.34 -5.89
C GLU A 112 -15.46 1.96 -4.39
N PRO A 113 -15.86 2.83 -3.46
CA PRO A 113 -15.79 2.53 -2.03
C PRO A 113 -16.46 1.20 -1.65
N GLN A 114 -17.65 0.90 -2.22
CA GLN A 114 -18.33 -0.36 -1.97
C GLN A 114 -17.57 -1.58 -2.47
N ASP A 115 -16.82 -1.46 -3.59
CA ASP A 115 -16.04 -2.56 -4.15
C ASP A 115 -14.90 -2.94 -3.21
N LEU A 116 -14.26 -1.94 -2.59
CA LEU A 116 -13.20 -2.16 -1.61
C LEU A 116 -13.68 -2.92 -0.37
N VAL A 117 -14.90 -2.61 0.12
CA VAL A 117 -15.48 -3.31 1.28
C VAL A 117 -15.90 -4.73 0.88
N ARG A 118 -16.55 -4.91 -0.28
CA ARG A 118 -16.94 -6.23 -0.78
C ARG A 118 -15.72 -7.12 -1.01
N LYS A 119 -14.67 -6.58 -1.63
CA LYS A 119 -13.41 -7.29 -1.80
C LYS A 119 -12.86 -7.79 -0.45
N TRP A 120 -12.87 -6.94 0.58
CA TRP A 120 -12.45 -7.38 1.91
C TRP A 120 -13.33 -8.53 2.44
N GLN A 121 -14.65 -8.46 2.27
CA GLN A 121 -15.57 -9.52 2.72
C GLN A 121 -15.34 -10.84 1.99
N GLU A 122 -14.96 -10.79 0.72
CA GLU A 122 -14.71 -11.96 -0.14
C GLU A 122 -13.33 -12.59 0.11
N GLU A 123 -12.29 -11.77 0.32
CA GLU A 123 -10.90 -12.19 0.40
C GLU A 123 -10.41 -12.39 1.85
N ALA A 124 -11.08 -11.81 2.85
CA ALA A 124 -10.64 -11.92 4.24
C ALA A 124 -10.65 -13.37 4.73
N PRO A 125 -9.67 -13.77 5.56
CA PRO A 125 -9.64 -15.10 6.15
C PRO A 125 -10.99 -15.49 6.77
N SER A 126 -11.46 -16.74 6.54
CA SER A 126 -12.77 -17.24 6.99
C SER A 126 -13.03 -17.03 8.49
N ARG A 127 -11.98 -17.05 9.30
CA ARG A 127 -12.04 -16.74 10.73
C ARG A 127 -12.56 -15.32 11.03
N LEU A 128 -12.27 -14.34 10.15
CA LEU A 128 -12.76 -12.97 10.28
C LEU A 128 -14.21 -12.81 9.79
N ALA A 129 -14.63 -13.63 8.85
CA ALA A 129 -16.02 -13.65 8.36
C ALA A 129 -17.03 -14.00 9.47
N GLN A 130 -16.60 -14.68 10.53
CA GLN A 130 -17.44 -15.03 11.69
C GLN A 130 -17.37 -13.99 12.82
N ASN A 131 -16.53 -12.96 12.70
CA ASN A 131 -16.40 -11.94 13.73
C ASN A 131 -17.51 -10.88 13.57
N THR A 132 -18.53 -10.95 14.44
CA THR A 132 -19.72 -10.08 14.40
C THR A 132 -19.38 -8.59 14.46
N TYR A 133 -18.34 -8.21 15.21
CA TYR A 133 -17.91 -6.80 15.26
C TYR A 133 -17.34 -6.34 13.91
N LEU A 134 -16.49 -7.13 13.27
CA LEU A 134 -15.92 -6.74 11.96
C LEU A 134 -16.99 -6.73 10.87
N GLN A 135 -17.96 -7.65 10.94
CA GLN A 135 -19.12 -7.60 10.03
C GLN A 135 -19.96 -6.33 10.24
N SER A 136 -20.24 -5.94 11.50
CA SER A 136 -20.94 -4.68 11.75
C SER A 136 -20.16 -3.44 11.23
N VAL A 137 -18.83 -3.47 11.25
CA VAL A 137 -18.02 -2.41 10.65
C VAL A 137 -18.22 -2.37 9.11
N CYS A 138 -18.21 -3.53 8.45
CA CYS A 138 -18.47 -3.59 6.99
C CYS A 138 -19.87 -3.09 6.64
N GLU A 139 -20.89 -3.49 7.42
CA GLU A 139 -22.27 -3.02 7.25
C GLU A 139 -22.37 -1.49 7.39
N ASP A 140 -21.74 -0.91 8.43
CA ASP A 140 -21.69 0.54 8.61
C ASP A 140 -20.97 1.26 7.47
N LEU A 141 -19.87 0.69 6.96
CA LEU A 141 -19.15 1.24 5.82
C LEU A 141 -20.03 1.22 4.55
N LEU A 142 -20.73 0.12 4.28
CA LEU A 142 -21.64 0.02 3.13
C LEU A 142 -22.87 0.92 3.25
N ALA A 143 -23.37 1.14 4.47
CA ALA A 143 -24.49 2.04 4.72
C ALA A 143 -24.11 3.53 4.59
N ASN A 144 -22.83 3.90 4.74
CA ASN A 144 -22.34 5.28 4.80
C ASN A 144 -21.23 5.55 3.76
N LEU A 145 -21.46 5.19 2.50
CA LEU A 145 -20.47 5.35 1.44
C LEU A 145 -20.06 6.82 1.24
N PRO A 146 -18.75 7.12 1.14
CA PRO A 146 -18.30 8.46 0.79
C PRO A 146 -18.60 8.76 -0.68
N VAL A 147 -18.81 10.03 -1.00
CA VAL A 147 -18.95 10.45 -2.40
C VAL A 147 -17.65 10.14 -3.15
N PHE A 148 -17.76 9.30 -4.17
CA PHE A 148 -16.70 8.96 -5.10
C PHE A 148 -17.00 9.53 -6.49
N ARG A 149 -16.00 10.01 -7.18
CA ARG A 149 -16.09 10.50 -8.56
C ARG A 149 -14.87 10.01 -9.33
N GLN A 150 -15.08 9.37 -10.45
CA GLN A 150 -13.99 8.83 -11.30
C GLN A 150 -13.03 9.93 -11.80
N GLU A 151 -13.52 11.16 -11.99
CA GLU A 151 -12.71 12.30 -12.46
C GLU A 151 -11.61 12.70 -11.47
N VAL A 152 -11.79 12.38 -10.19
CA VAL A 152 -10.80 12.66 -9.12
C VAL A 152 -10.13 11.41 -8.58
N ALA A 153 -10.44 10.24 -9.14
CA ALA A 153 -9.76 9.01 -8.82
C ALA A 153 -8.29 9.06 -9.26
N THR A 154 -7.44 8.36 -8.53
CA THR A 154 -6.00 8.30 -8.76
C THR A 154 -5.49 6.88 -8.65
N PHE A 155 -4.28 6.65 -9.13
CA PHE A 155 -3.57 5.42 -8.82
C PHE A 155 -3.07 5.49 -7.37
N VAL A 156 -3.37 4.46 -6.58
CA VAL A 156 -3.03 4.36 -5.16
C VAL A 156 -2.28 3.06 -4.88
N HIS A 157 -1.55 3.02 -3.77
CA HIS A 157 -0.81 1.83 -3.35
C HIS A 157 -1.70 0.78 -2.66
N GLY A 158 -2.60 1.21 -1.77
CA GLY A 158 -3.53 0.35 -1.03
C GLY A 158 -2.92 -0.36 0.19
N ASP A 159 -1.59 -0.28 0.40
CA ASP A 159 -0.88 -0.87 1.54
C ASP A 159 0.35 -0.05 1.95
N LEU A 160 0.15 1.06 2.62
CA LEU A 160 1.26 1.95 3.05
C LEU A 160 1.92 1.49 4.36
N HIS A 161 1.99 0.19 4.62
CA HIS A 161 2.70 -0.30 5.80
C HIS A 161 4.17 0.15 5.77
N HIS A 162 4.72 0.57 6.94
CA HIS A 162 6.07 1.13 7.02
C HIS A 162 7.16 0.19 6.48
N LYS A 163 6.94 -1.14 6.49
CA LYS A 163 7.89 -2.12 5.94
C LYS A 163 7.96 -2.11 4.41
N ASN A 164 6.97 -1.52 3.73
CA ASN A 164 6.97 -1.36 2.29
C ASN A 164 7.77 -0.12 1.83
N TRP A 165 8.41 0.57 2.75
CA TRP A 165 9.23 1.75 2.47
C TRP A 165 10.69 1.46 2.78
N VAL A 166 11.57 1.85 1.85
CA VAL A 166 13.02 1.67 1.98
C VAL A 166 13.71 3.03 1.86
N GLU A 167 14.51 3.37 2.86
CA GLU A 167 15.42 4.51 2.85
C GLU A 167 16.83 4.01 2.54
N THR A 168 17.41 4.48 1.44
CA THR A 168 18.79 4.14 1.06
C THR A 168 19.80 4.84 1.97
N ASN A 169 21.05 4.36 1.97
CA ASN A 169 22.15 5.02 2.68
C ASN A 169 22.44 6.44 2.16
N SER A 170 21.99 6.77 0.94
CA SER A 170 22.05 8.13 0.38
C SER A 170 20.85 9.02 0.76
N GLY A 171 19.89 8.51 1.52
CA GLY A 171 18.71 9.24 1.98
C GLY A 171 17.56 9.29 0.98
N LEU A 172 17.63 8.56 -0.14
CA LEU A 172 16.50 8.39 -1.04
C LEU A 172 15.49 7.42 -0.42
N VAL A 173 14.20 7.74 -0.56
CA VAL A 173 13.11 6.90 -0.07
C VAL A 173 12.34 6.33 -1.26
N TYR A 174 12.02 5.04 -1.19
CA TYR A 174 11.25 4.33 -2.20
C TYR A 174 10.10 3.57 -1.56
N LEU A 175 9.00 3.43 -2.30
CA LEU A 175 7.85 2.61 -1.96
C LEU A 175 7.90 1.32 -2.79
N THR A 176 7.64 0.19 -2.15
CA THR A 176 7.74 -1.17 -2.73
C THR A 176 6.46 -1.94 -2.46
N ASP A 177 6.31 -3.12 -3.06
CA ASP A 177 5.20 -4.05 -2.85
C ASP A 177 3.83 -3.56 -3.35
N TRP A 178 3.66 -3.60 -4.69
CA TRP A 178 2.55 -3.00 -5.44
C TRP A 178 1.38 -3.94 -5.72
N GLU A 179 1.26 -5.06 -5.02
CA GLU A 179 0.26 -6.10 -5.30
C GLU A 179 -1.19 -5.65 -5.01
N THR A 180 -1.35 -4.68 -4.09
CA THR A 180 -2.66 -4.12 -3.71
C THR A 180 -3.03 -2.84 -4.44
N ALA A 181 -2.15 -2.38 -5.34
CA ALA A 181 -2.36 -1.12 -6.04
C ALA A 181 -3.60 -1.14 -6.93
N CYS A 182 -4.35 -0.05 -6.95
CA CYS A 182 -5.59 0.08 -7.72
C CYS A 182 -5.85 1.53 -8.11
N ILE A 183 -6.98 1.77 -8.82
CA ILE A 183 -7.44 3.13 -9.12
C ILE A 183 -8.67 3.41 -8.27
N THR A 184 -8.56 4.35 -7.32
CA THR A 184 -9.66 4.74 -6.43
C THR A 184 -9.44 6.15 -5.86
N ASP A 185 -10.20 6.53 -4.82
CA ASP A 185 -9.97 7.75 -4.07
C ASP A 185 -8.62 7.66 -3.31
N ARG A 186 -7.73 8.61 -3.54
CA ARG A 186 -6.44 8.71 -2.82
C ARG A 186 -6.58 8.76 -1.30
N MET A 187 -7.80 8.98 -0.80
CA MET A 187 -8.07 8.94 0.62
C MET A 187 -7.84 7.54 1.21
N LEU A 188 -7.87 6.48 0.41
CA LEU A 188 -7.49 5.13 0.85
C LEU A 188 -6.09 5.13 1.48
N ASP A 189 -5.11 5.68 0.79
CA ASP A 189 -3.72 5.79 1.24
C ASP A 189 -3.55 6.86 2.33
N VAL A 190 -4.14 8.03 2.13
CA VAL A 190 -4.03 9.16 3.05
C VAL A 190 -4.62 8.84 4.42
N ALA A 191 -5.81 8.24 4.47
CA ALA A 191 -6.46 7.89 5.73
C ALA A 191 -5.68 6.79 6.47
N TYR A 192 -5.18 5.79 5.75
CA TYR A 192 -4.34 4.77 6.35
C TYR A 192 -3.11 5.39 7.05
N LEU A 193 -2.40 6.29 6.36
CA LEU A 193 -1.22 6.94 6.92
C LEU A 193 -1.56 7.79 8.14
N LEU A 194 -2.64 8.57 8.08
CA LEU A 194 -3.09 9.40 9.20
C LEU A 194 -3.48 8.55 10.41
N THR A 195 -4.26 7.50 10.23
CA THR A 195 -4.79 6.70 11.34
C THR A 195 -3.76 5.81 12.02
N HIS A 196 -2.73 5.36 11.27
CA HIS A 196 -1.75 4.41 11.80
C HIS A 196 -0.43 5.06 12.23
N TYR A 197 -0.08 6.26 11.70
CA TYR A 197 1.26 6.82 11.90
C TYR A 197 1.28 8.28 12.36
N ILE A 198 0.26 9.08 12.05
CA ILE A 198 0.26 10.49 12.38
C ILE A 198 -0.61 10.74 13.62
N PRO A 199 -0.06 11.29 14.72
CA PRO A 199 -0.88 11.68 15.86
C PRO A 199 -2.02 12.63 15.45
N ARG A 200 -3.19 12.49 16.07
CA ARG A 200 -4.40 13.27 15.72
C ARG A 200 -4.16 14.77 15.68
N VAL A 201 -3.36 15.30 16.60
CA VAL A 201 -2.97 16.72 16.65
C VAL A 201 -2.22 17.18 15.39
N GLY A 202 -1.56 16.29 14.68
CA GLY A 202 -0.82 16.58 13.44
C GLY A 202 -1.65 16.50 12.16
N TRP A 203 -2.91 16.02 12.21
CA TRP A 203 -3.71 15.77 11.01
C TRP A 203 -4.02 17.02 10.21
N GLU A 204 -4.33 18.12 10.88
CA GLU A 204 -4.65 19.39 10.20
C GLU A 204 -3.46 19.90 9.38
N SER A 205 -2.27 19.96 9.97
CA SER A 205 -1.05 20.39 9.29
C SER A 205 -0.73 19.44 8.13
N TRP A 206 -0.76 18.12 8.38
CA TRP A 206 -0.44 17.12 7.37
C TRP A 206 -1.39 17.19 6.17
N LEU A 207 -2.70 17.29 6.41
CA LEU A 207 -3.72 17.40 5.35
C LEU A 207 -3.57 18.69 4.54
N LYS A 208 -3.31 19.83 5.20
CA LYS A 208 -3.06 21.11 4.51
C LYS A 208 -1.81 21.03 3.62
N GLU A 209 -0.73 20.45 4.11
CA GLU A 209 0.51 20.29 3.33
C GLU A 209 0.37 19.28 2.19
N TYR A 210 -0.56 18.33 2.31
CA TYR A 210 -0.92 17.41 1.23
C TYR A 210 -1.85 18.04 0.18
N GLY A 211 -2.50 19.17 0.48
CA GLY A 211 -3.40 19.89 -0.41
C GLY A 211 -4.88 19.71 -0.13
N TYR A 212 -5.25 19.14 1.03
CA TYR A 212 -6.65 19.09 1.49
C TYR A 212 -7.01 20.30 2.36
N LYS A 213 -8.28 20.72 2.27
CA LYS A 213 -8.86 21.59 3.29
C LYS A 213 -9.22 20.76 4.52
N TYR A 214 -8.80 21.21 5.69
CA TYR A 214 -9.21 20.58 6.93
C TYR A 214 -10.65 20.97 7.27
N ASN A 215 -11.59 20.08 6.94
CA ASN A 215 -13.03 20.31 7.15
C ASN A 215 -13.74 18.99 7.40
N ARG A 216 -15.01 19.07 7.77
CA ARG A 216 -15.84 17.91 8.10
C ARG A 216 -15.93 16.87 6.97
N THR A 217 -16.07 17.31 5.73
CA THR A 217 -16.16 16.40 4.58
C THR A 217 -14.90 15.57 4.42
N VAL A 218 -13.73 16.18 4.54
CA VAL A 218 -12.43 15.46 4.48
C VAL A 218 -12.28 14.54 5.68
N LEU A 219 -12.63 14.99 6.88
CA LEU A 219 -12.56 14.15 8.08
C LEU A 219 -13.49 12.94 8.03
N ASN A 220 -14.70 13.10 7.48
CA ASN A 220 -15.60 11.96 7.26
C ASN A 220 -15.00 10.93 6.31
N LYS A 221 -14.31 11.37 5.24
CA LYS A 221 -13.56 10.45 4.36
C LYS A 221 -12.40 9.77 5.09
N VAL A 222 -11.62 10.52 5.88
CA VAL A 222 -10.55 9.93 6.71
C VAL A 222 -11.12 8.88 7.67
N TYR A 223 -12.26 9.16 8.27
CA TYR A 223 -12.93 8.22 9.17
C TYR A 223 -13.39 6.96 8.43
N TRP A 224 -13.99 7.10 7.27
CA TRP A 224 -14.48 5.97 6.47
C TRP A 224 -13.31 5.10 5.98
N TYR A 225 -12.37 5.68 5.26
CA TYR A 225 -11.22 4.94 4.71
C TYR A 225 -10.25 4.44 5.78
N GLY A 226 -10.16 5.13 6.92
CA GLY A 226 -9.37 4.69 8.05
C GLY A 226 -9.87 3.37 8.63
N GLN A 227 -11.20 3.19 8.76
CA GLN A 227 -11.77 1.90 9.19
C GLN A 227 -11.43 0.77 8.22
N LEU A 228 -11.50 1.03 6.92
CA LEU A 228 -11.10 0.06 5.89
C LEU A 228 -9.60 -0.28 6.01
N GLY A 229 -8.76 0.71 6.31
CA GLY A 229 -7.34 0.50 6.58
C GLY A 229 -7.09 -0.46 7.75
N TYR A 230 -7.81 -0.29 8.86
CA TYR A 230 -7.76 -1.24 9.99
C TYR A 230 -8.22 -2.64 9.58
N LEU A 231 -9.33 -2.76 8.86
CA LEU A 231 -9.83 -4.05 8.36
C LEU A 231 -8.77 -4.78 7.53
N ASN A 232 -8.11 -4.08 6.61
CA ASN A 232 -7.06 -4.64 5.77
C ASN A 232 -5.85 -5.12 6.60
N GLN A 233 -5.42 -4.35 7.62
CA GLN A 233 -4.30 -4.76 8.47
C GLN A 233 -4.68 -5.96 9.36
N ILE A 234 -5.90 -6.01 9.89
CA ILE A 234 -6.40 -7.16 10.63
C ILE A 234 -6.32 -8.43 9.76
N ALA A 235 -6.80 -8.36 8.51
CA ALA A 235 -6.75 -9.50 7.59
C ALA A 235 -5.31 -9.97 7.35
N LYS A 236 -4.38 -9.07 7.04
CA LYS A 236 -2.95 -9.38 6.85
C LYS A 236 -2.29 -10.01 8.08
N HIS A 237 -2.60 -9.53 9.26
CA HIS A 237 -2.09 -10.13 10.49
C HIS A 237 -2.61 -11.54 10.71
N VAL A 238 -3.87 -11.81 10.39
CA VAL A 238 -4.44 -13.15 10.47
C VAL A 238 -3.82 -14.08 9.42
N GLU A 239 -3.63 -13.63 8.19
CA GLU A 239 -2.95 -14.38 7.11
C GLU A 239 -1.51 -14.74 7.48
N SER A 240 -0.81 -13.84 8.15
CA SER A 240 0.56 -14.07 8.64
C SER A 240 0.61 -14.79 9.99
N TYR A 241 -0.51 -15.32 10.49
CA TYR A 241 -0.64 -16.00 11.78
C TYR A 241 -0.23 -15.14 13.00
N ASN A 242 -0.21 -13.83 12.87
CA ASN A 242 0.10 -12.90 13.96
C ASN A 242 -1.20 -12.43 14.66
N MET A 243 -1.77 -13.32 15.48
CA MET A 243 -3.03 -13.06 16.16
C MET A 243 -2.95 -11.94 17.21
N GLU A 244 -1.78 -11.76 17.82
CA GLU A 244 -1.58 -10.66 18.78
C GLU A 244 -1.71 -9.30 18.08
N ALA A 245 -1.01 -9.09 16.97
CA ALA A 245 -1.13 -7.87 16.19
C ALA A 245 -2.54 -7.68 15.62
N ALA A 246 -3.21 -8.75 15.17
CA ALA A 246 -4.60 -8.67 14.72
C ALA A 246 -5.54 -8.17 15.85
N ASN A 247 -5.38 -8.67 17.08
CA ASN A 247 -6.16 -8.21 18.21
C ASN A 247 -5.86 -6.75 18.60
N GLN A 248 -4.60 -6.33 18.50
CA GLN A 248 -4.21 -4.94 18.72
C GLN A 248 -4.87 -4.00 17.70
N GLU A 249 -4.92 -4.39 16.42
CA GLU A 249 -5.60 -3.61 15.37
C GLU A 249 -7.14 -3.58 15.59
N ILE A 250 -7.76 -4.68 16.00
CA ILE A 250 -9.19 -4.69 16.37
C ILE A 250 -9.47 -3.72 17.52
N TYR A 251 -8.61 -3.70 18.53
CA TYR A 251 -8.75 -2.76 19.65
C TYR A 251 -8.58 -1.31 19.20
N ALA A 252 -7.55 -1.04 18.37
CA ALA A 252 -7.32 0.28 17.81
C ALA A 252 -8.51 0.76 16.95
N LEU A 253 -9.10 -0.11 16.14
CA LEU A 253 -10.32 0.18 15.37
C LEU A 253 -11.49 0.56 16.29
N ARG A 254 -11.70 -0.18 17.39
CA ARG A 254 -12.75 0.15 18.37
C ARG A 254 -12.57 1.54 18.97
N LEU A 255 -11.34 1.87 19.38
CA LEU A 255 -11.00 3.20 19.91
C LEU A 255 -11.18 4.29 18.87
N PHE A 256 -10.74 4.05 17.64
CA PHE A 256 -10.88 5.00 16.53
C PHE A 256 -12.36 5.34 16.28
N ARG A 257 -13.22 4.34 16.21
CA ARG A 257 -14.67 4.53 16.03
C ARG A 257 -15.32 5.27 17.22
N ALA A 258 -14.98 4.88 18.44
CA ALA A 258 -15.54 5.51 19.64
C ALA A 258 -15.17 6.99 19.77
N ASN A 259 -13.95 7.37 19.39
CA ASN A 259 -13.48 8.75 19.47
C ASN A 259 -14.09 9.65 18.41
N TYR A 260 -14.38 9.13 17.22
CA TYR A 260 -15.04 9.88 16.16
C TYR A 260 -16.43 10.39 16.57
N TYR A 261 -17.22 9.52 17.20
CA TYR A 261 -18.59 9.90 17.66
C TYR A 261 -18.59 10.90 18.82
N LYS A 262 -17.48 11.05 19.56
CA LYS A 262 -17.37 12.05 20.61
C LYS A 262 -17.01 13.45 20.08
N GLU A 263 -16.37 13.52 18.91
CA GLU A 263 -15.95 14.76 18.26
C GLU A 263 -16.94 15.23 17.17
N ALA A 264 -17.94 14.42 16.89
CA ALA A 264 -18.99 14.66 15.89
C ALA A 264 -20.16 15.44 16.45
#